data_d02f7cd3783ca69183a457d20bfc6ea7
#
_entry.id   d02f7cd3783ca69183a457d20bfc6ea7
#
_cell.length_a   1.000
_cell.length_b   1.000
_cell.length_c   1.000
_cell.angle_alpha   90.00
_cell.angle_beta   90.00
_cell.angle_gamma   90.00
#
_symmetry.space_group_name_H-M   'P 1'
#
loop_
_entity.id
_entity.type
_entity.pdbx_description
1 polymer ?
#
loop_
_entity_poly.entity_id
_entity_poly.type
_entity_poly.pdbx_seq_one_letter_code
_entity_poly.pdbx_strand_id
1 'polypeptide(L)'
;MNFSNEDIECVKEDIQGIKKQLESIKEELMFTKEEVNQLKIAQNIGSIKEITGVPDCTLTTACFDLTIFHNKSRNLKEAINNMKSLLEIPCYLVIYTDKICVDFIKEIRNSYNLAHLTDYIVTNFEDLYYYKYIDTINSNREKYWPTKDDRTCSENHLLQISKLNFVLQTIQKNPFHTTKFGWIDANLNKNCSKICRDFSINMFLNVLNNVPDKFHLQIQNVTDKKYKNKDNKREYYEKYRWVMCGAFYTMGKEIGIKILNRLNDLFIEATMLGYGHGDEFLYLEILDEFYDDIDRGYGDYGEIINNYFYPTKNIEYIYKSIIKKYSDMGYHKECYDCCKIVLYSIENVSVECSAAFHIAILYCYYISAFYHKKEVCNTIIHHIYDVCEKNPDAKKYFDENKSFYEQQFSYVIK
;
A
#
# COMPACT_ATOMS: atom_id res chain seq x y z
N MET A 1 -5.36 43.54 -45.31
CA MET A 1 -5.90 43.86 -43.98
C MET A 1 -4.76 43.85 -43.03
N ASN A 2 -4.37 44.98 -42.48
CA ASN A 2 -3.34 45.03 -41.42
C ASN A 2 -4.08 45.00 -40.09
N PHE A 3 -3.91 43.95 -39.35
CA PHE A 3 -4.38 43.85 -37.97
C PHE A 3 -3.53 44.81 -37.10
N SER A 4 -4.16 45.51 -36.17
CA SER A 4 -3.45 46.38 -35.22
C SER A 4 -2.71 45.51 -34.17
N ASN A 5 -1.69 46.03 -33.54
CA ASN A 5 -1.00 45.30 -32.46
C ASN A 5 -1.94 44.99 -31.29
N GLU A 6 -2.99 45.80 -31.07
CA GLU A 6 -4.03 45.55 -30.06
C GLU A 6 -4.91 44.36 -30.42
N ASP A 7 -5.26 44.18 -31.70
CA ASP A 7 -6.03 42.97 -32.15
C ASP A 7 -5.23 41.69 -31.96
N ILE A 8 -3.91 41.75 -32.17
CA ILE A 8 -3.01 40.59 -31.96
C ILE A 8 -2.84 40.25 -30.47
N GLU A 9 -2.80 41.27 -29.59
CA GLU A 9 -2.70 41.07 -28.14
C GLU A 9 -3.99 40.45 -27.57
N CYS A 10 -5.16 40.97 -27.98
CA CYS A 10 -6.46 40.41 -27.61
C CYS A 10 -6.61 38.92 -28.02
N VAL A 11 -6.22 38.57 -29.24
CA VAL A 11 -6.23 37.18 -29.72
C VAL A 11 -5.27 36.27 -28.91
N LYS A 12 -4.13 36.79 -28.48
CA LYS A 12 -3.21 36.03 -27.61
C LYS A 12 -3.80 35.76 -26.22
N GLU A 13 -4.49 36.73 -25.62
CA GLU A 13 -5.17 36.55 -24.34
C GLU A 13 -6.31 35.54 -24.45
N ASP A 14 -7.11 35.59 -25.53
CA ASP A 14 -8.14 34.60 -25.79
C ASP A 14 -7.58 33.19 -25.97
N ILE A 15 -6.47 33.03 -26.70
CA ILE A 15 -5.78 31.74 -26.87
C ILE A 15 -5.26 31.22 -25.51
N GLN A 16 -4.78 32.10 -24.66
CA GLN A 16 -4.30 31.71 -23.33
C GLN A 16 -5.44 31.30 -22.40
N GLY A 17 -6.59 31.97 -22.50
CA GLY A 17 -7.84 31.62 -21.83
C GLY A 17 -8.35 30.23 -22.26
N ILE A 18 -8.40 29.98 -23.59
CA ILE A 18 -8.82 28.69 -24.17
C ILE A 18 -7.86 27.57 -23.74
N LYS A 19 -6.55 27.79 -23.73
CA LYS A 19 -5.59 26.81 -23.25
C LYS A 19 -5.82 26.42 -21.78
N LYS A 20 -6.12 27.41 -20.93
CA LYS A 20 -6.40 27.19 -19.50
C LYS A 20 -7.70 26.39 -19.30
N GLN A 21 -8.75 26.68 -20.11
CA GLN A 21 -9.99 25.92 -20.10
C GLN A 21 -9.78 24.48 -20.61
N LEU A 22 -8.94 24.27 -21.62
CA LEU A 22 -8.63 22.96 -22.16
C LEU A 22 -7.86 22.09 -21.16
N GLU A 23 -6.96 22.67 -20.39
CA GLU A 23 -6.25 22.00 -19.28
C GLU A 23 -7.22 21.58 -18.18
N SER A 24 -8.13 22.47 -17.77
CA SER A 24 -9.18 22.16 -16.78
C SER A 24 -10.09 21.01 -17.24
N ILE A 25 -10.52 21.03 -18.50
CA ILE A 25 -11.35 19.96 -19.08
C ILE A 25 -10.59 18.62 -19.14
N LYS A 26 -9.30 18.65 -19.45
CA LYS A 26 -8.48 17.42 -19.44
C LYS A 26 -8.35 16.84 -18.03
N GLU A 27 -8.20 17.70 -17.03
CA GLU A 27 -8.13 17.27 -15.61
C GLU A 27 -9.47 16.69 -15.15
N GLU A 28 -10.60 17.31 -15.51
CA GLU A 28 -11.94 16.78 -15.24
C GLU A 28 -12.17 15.44 -15.94
N LEU A 29 -11.70 15.29 -17.17
CA LEU A 29 -11.84 14.03 -17.93
C LEU A 29 -10.99 12.92 -17.34
N MET A 30 -9.79 13.23 -16.84
CA MET A 30 -8.97 12.26 -16.11
C MET A 30 -9.63 11.86 -14.79
N PHE A 31 -10.19 12.81 -14.07
CA PHE A 31 -10.92 12.59 -12.83
C PHE A 31 -12.14 11.67 -13.06
N THR A 32 -12.95 11.98 -14.09
CA THR A 32 -14.13 11.16 -14.45
C THR A 32 -13.74 9.74 -14.90
N LYS A 33 -12.62 9.58 -15.59
CA LYS A 33 -12.10 8.25 -15.96
C LYS A 33 -11.66 7.44 -14.72
N GLU A 34 -11.06 8.09 -13.76
CA GLU A 34 -10.63 7.44 -12.52
C GLU A 34 -11.84 7.06 -11.66
N GLU A 35 -12.87 7.92 -11.58
CA GLU A 35 -14.15 7.61 -10.93
C GLU A 35 -14.89 6.45 -11.62
N VAL A 36 -14.94 6.44 -12.95
CA VAL A 36 -15.54 5.34 -13.72
C VAL A 36 -14.78 4.02 -13.49
N ASN A 37 -13.47 4.06 -13.38
CA ASN A 37 -12.68 2.87 -13.03
C ASN A 37 -12.95 2.42 -11.60
N GLN A 38 -13.01 3.33 -10.64
CA GLN A 38 -13.36 3.02 -9.25
C GLN A 38 -14.78 2.45 -9.15
N LEU A 39 -15.74 3.01 -9.88
CA LEU A 39 -17.12 2.51 -9.94
C LEU A 39 -17.19 1.11 -10.59
N LYS A 40 -16.41 0.83 -11.62
CA LYS A 40 -16.31 -0.50 -12.23
C LYS A 40 -15.72 -1.53 -11.27
N ILE A 41 -14.69 -1.15 -10.52
CA ILE A 41 -14.09 -1.99 -9.48
C ILE A 41 -15.13 -2.27 -8.39
N ALA A 42 -15.84 -1.24 -7.89
CA ALA A 42 -16.87 -1.38 -6.88
C ALA A 42 -18.07 -2.25 -7.35
N GLN A 43 -18.53 -2.09 -8.58
CA GLN A 43 -19.58 -2.92 -9.16
C GLN A 43 -19.14 -4.39 -9.33
N ASN A 44 -17.88 -4.63 -9.67
CA ASN A 44 -17.33 -6.00 -9.74
C ASN A 44 -17.19 -6.64 -8.36
N ILE A 45 -16.95 -5.85 -7.29
CA ILE A 45 -16.86 -6.35 -5.92
C ILE A 45 -18.24 -6.63 -5.33
N GLY A 46 -19.25 -5.82 -5.66
CA GLY A 46 -20.65 -6.03 -5.21
C GLY A 46 -21.35 -7.23 -5.85
N SER A 47 -20.88 -7.69 -7.00
CA SER A 47 -21.30 -8.93 -7.63
C SER A 47 -20.16 -9.95 -7.53
N ILE A 48 -20.18 -10.79 -6.51
CA ILE A 48 -19.33 -12.00 -6.45
C ILE A 48 -19.79 -12.92 -7.59
N LYS A 49 -19.33 -12.62 -8.82
CA LYS A 49 -19.34 -13.60 -9.90
C LYS A 49 -18.40 -14.70 -9.50
N GLU A 50 -18.84 -15.96 -9.60
CA GLU A 50 -17.92 -17.09 -9.52
C GLU A 50 -16.72 -16.79 -10.44
N ILE A 51 -15.55 -16.68 -9.85
CA ILE A 51 -14.32 -16.43 -10.60
C ILE A 51 -13.99 -17.71 -11.34
N THR A 52 -14.27 -17.71 -12.63
CA THR A 52 -13.91 -18.83 -13.52
C THR A 52 -12.52 -18.56 -14.09
N GLY A 53 -11.52 -19.30 -13.60
CA GLY A 53 -10.14 -19.23 -14.09
C GLY A 53 -9.13 -18.81 -13.02
N VAL A 54 -7.86 -18.92 -13.38
CA VAL A 54 -6.73 -18.53 -12.53
C VAL A 54 -6.40 -17.06 -12.83
N PRO A 55 -6.24 -16.19 -11.80
CA PRO A 55 -5.88 -14.79 -12.01
C PRO A 55 -4.57 -14.61 -12.80
N ASP A 56 -4.51 -13.57 -13.66
CA ASP A 56 -3.28 -13.16 -14.36
C ASP A 56 -2.30 -12.43 -13.42
N CYS A 57 -1.99 -13.07 -12.31
CA CYS A 57 -1.08 -12.56 -11.30
C CYS A 57 -0.25 -13.71 -10.71
N THR A 58 1.08 -13.59 -10.78
CA THR A 58 1.99 -14.52 -10.12
C THR A 58 2.43 -13.97 -8.77
N LEU A 59 2.08 -14.68 -7.71
CA LEU A 59 2.57 -14.37 -6.37
C LEU A 59 3.90 -15.08 -6.10
N THR A 60 4.74 -14.40 -5.33
CA THR A 60 5.99 -14.94 -4.80
C THR A 60 5.89 -15.06 -3.30
N THR A 61 6.40 -16.13 -2.74
CA THR A 61 6.53 -16.33 -1.29
C THR A 61 7.82 -17.11 -0.97
N ALA A 62 8.19 -17.16 0.30
CA ALA A 62 9.35 -17.94 0.74
C ALA A 62 9.09 -18.67 2.05
N CYS A 63 9.66 -19.86 2.16
CA CYS A 63 9.65 -20.66 3.39
C CYS A 63 10.96 -21.41 3.54
N PHE A 64 11.72 -21.08 4.59
CA PHE A 64 13.01 -21.69 4.94
C PHE A 64 12.99 -22.13 6.40
N ASP A 65 13.67 -23.21 6.71
CA ASP A 65 13.88 -23.64 8.09
C ASP A 65 15.01 -22.81 8.73
N LEU A 66 14.63 -21.83 9.54
CA LEU A 66 15.58 -21.00 10.28
C LEU A 66 15.96 -21.56 11.64
N THR A 67 15.45 -22.71 12.05
CA THR A 67 15.77 -23.33 13.35
C THR A 67 17.22 -23.76 13.47
N ILE A 68 17.86 -24.00 12.31
CA ILE A 68 19.29 -24.31 12.23
C ILE A 68 20.19 -23.12 12.63
N PHE A 69 19.71 -21.88 12.48
CA PHE A 69 20.45 -20.66 12.82
C PHE A 69 20.04 -20.09 14.18
N HIS A 70 18.78 -20.31 14.56
CA HIS A 70 18.24 -19.70 15.77
C HIS A 70 17.16 -20.56 16.42
N ASN A 71 17.43 -21.02 17.65
CA ASN A 71 16.56 -21.96 18.37
C ASN A 71 15.20 -21.39 18.81
N LYS A 72 15.02 -20.07 18.79
CA LYS A 72 13.75 -19.39 19.06
C LYS A 72 12.94 -19.13 17.78
N SER A 73 13.47 -19.47 16.60
CA SER A 73 12.74 -19.44 15.36
C SER A 73 11.57 -20.42 15.39
N ARG A 74 10.56 -20.15 14.59
CA ARG A 74 9.42 -21.08 14.48
C ARG A 74 9.89 -22.43 13.98
N ASN A 75 9.41 -23.47 14.63
CA ASN A 75 9.70 -24.82 14.13
C ASN A 75 9.01 -25.05 12.77
N LEU A 76 9.57 -25.97 11.99
CA LEU A 76 9.12 -26.28 10.65
C LEU A 76 7.62 -26.59 10.57
N LYS A 77 7.09 -27.41 11.49
CA LYS A 77 5.67 -27.78 11.52
C LYS A 77 4.77 -26.57 11.69
N GLU A 78 5.14 -25.63 12.57
CA GLU A 78 4.39 -24.38 12.77
C GLU A 78 4.46 -23.49 11.52
N ALA A 79 5.63 -23.37 10.89
CA ALA A 79 5.83 -22.57 9.68
C ALA A 79 4.94 -23.10 8.53
N ILE A 80 4.96 -24.41 8.29
CA ILE A 80 4.15 -25.05 7.24
C ILE A 80 2.65 -24.94 7.54
N ASN A 81 2.22 -25.17 8.79
CA ASN A 81 0.82 -24.99 9.17
C ASN A 81 0.32 -23.56 8.96
N ASN A 82 1.16 -22.56 9.25
CA ASN A 82 0.80 -21.16 9.01
C ASN A 82 0.69 -20.82 7.52
N MET A 83 1.45 -21.50 6.67
CA MET A 83 1.42 -21.33 5.22
C MET A 83 0.22 -22.03 4.54
N LYS A 84 -0.43 -22.97 5.21
CA LYS A 84 -1.46 -23.84 4.62
C LYS A 84 -2.58 -23.05 3.91
N SER A 85 -3.07 -21.98 4.50
CA SER A 85 -4.14 -21.17 3.90
C SER A 85 -3.72 -20.42 2.62
N LEU A 86 -2.43 -20.13 2.46
CA LEU A 86 -1.91 -19.62 1.20
C LEU A 86 -1.81 -20.74 0.17
N LEU A 87 -1.38 -21.94 0.61
CA LEU A 87 -1.17 -23.09 -0.28
C LEU A 87 -2.46 -23.68 -0.85
N GLU A 88 -3.62 -23.42 -0.25
CA GLU A 88 -4.94 -23.85 -0.77
C GLU A 88 -5.53 -22.92 -1.83
N ILE A 89 -4.94 -21.72 -2.04
CA ILE A 89 -5.49 -20.73 -2.97
C ILE A 89 -5.16 -21.10 -4.43
N PRO A 90 -6.12 -21.16 -5.34
CA PRO A 90 -5.91 -21.49 -6.76
C PRO A 90 -5.34 -20.29 -7.54
N CYS A 91 -4.08 -19.94 -7.28
CA CYS A 91 -3.34 -18.88 -7.96
C CYS A 91 -1.96 -19.37 -8.40
N TYR A 92 -1.35 -18.68 -9.35
CA TYR A 92 0.04 -18.90 -9.72
C TYR A 92 0.96 -18.48 -8.58
N LEU A 93 1.80 -19.41 -8.11
CA LEU A 93 2.64 -19.24 -6.95
C LEU A 93 4.08 -19.71 -7.23
N VAL A 94 5.05 -18.83 -7.04
CA VAL A 94 6.47 -19.17 -7.03
C VAL A 94 6.94 -19.20 -5.58
N ILE A 95 7.49 -20.34 -5.16
CA ILE A 95 7.87 -20.60 -3.78
C ILE A 95 9.40 -20.80 -3.70
N TYR A 96 10.08 -19.85 -3.07
CA TYR A 96 11.49 -19.99 -2.70
C TYR A 96 11.58 -20.76 -1.40
N THR A 97 12.38 -21.84 -1.38
CA THR A 97 12.40 -22.74 -0.23
C THR A 97 13.70 -23.53 -0.17
N ASP A 98 13.97 -24.14 0.97
CA ASP A 98 15.07 -25.10 1.14
C ASP A 98 14.63 -26.55 0.90
N LYS A 99 15.62 -27.46 0.95
CA LYS A 99 15.38 -28.90 0.77
C LYS A 99 14.55 -29.53 1.89
N ILE A 100 14.51 -28.91 3.07
CA ILE A 100 13.79 -29.42 4.24
C ILE A 100 12.30 -29.13 4.11
N CYS A 101 11.97 -27.92 3.66
CA CYS A 101 10.58 -27.44 3.58
C CYS A 101 9.84 -27.92 2.33
N VAL A 102 10.55 -28.12 1.20
CA VAL A 102 9.93 -28.27 -0.13
C VAL A 102 8.95 -29.44 -0.25
N ASP A 103 9.25 -30.60 0.32
CA ASP A 103 8.40 -31.78 0.18
C ASP A 103 7.08 -31.62 0.93
N PHE A 104 7.09 -31.03 2.11
CA PHE A 104 5.86 -30.69 2.86
C PHE A 104 4.98 -29.70 2.11
N ILE A 105 5.59 -28.66 1.49
CA ILE A 105 4.86 -27.67 0.70
C ILE A 105 4.23 -28.31 -0.54
N LYS A 106 4.97 -29.17 -1.25
CA LYS A 106 4.48 -29.92 -2.40
C LYS A 106 3.32 -30.84 -2.04
N GLU A 107 3.41 -31.55 -0.92
CA GLU A 107 2.34 -32.43 -0.45
C GLU A 107 1.02 -31.65 -0.28
N ILE A 108 1.07 -30.47 0.36
CA ILE A 108 -0.12 -29.64 0.57
C ILE A 108 -0.67 -29.14 -0.78
N ARG A 109 0.18 -28.58 -1.66
CA ARG A 109 -0.28 -28.10 -2.98
C ARG A 109 -0.86 -29.22 -3.83
N ASN A 110 -0.28 -30.41 -3.78
CA ASN A 110 -0.78 -31.60 -4.47
C ASN A 110 -2.14 -32.04 -3.93
N SER A 111 -2.37 -31.97 -2.62
CA SER A 111 -3.66 -32.35 -2.02
C SER A 111 -4.83 -31.48 -2.47
N TYR A 112 -4.55 -30.24 -2.92
CA TYR A 112 -5.53 -29.33 -3.53
C TYR A 112 -5.51 -29.34 -5.07
N ASN A 113 -4.76 -30.24 -5.72
CA ASN A 113 -4.58 -30.31 -7.18
C ASN A 113 -4.00 -29.02 -7.79
N LEU A 114 -3.17 -28.29 -7.07
CA LEU A 114 -2.61 -27.00 -7.48
C LEU A 114 -1.13 -27.07 -7.89
N ALA A 115 -0.56 -28.26 -8.06
CA ALA A 115 0.84 -28.45 -8.46
C ALA A 115 1.17 -27.74 -9.79
N HIS A 116 0.25 -27.79 -10.76
CA HIS A 116 0.42 -27.19 -12.08
C HIS A 116 0.42 -25.64 -12.06
N LEU A 117 -0.01 -25.03 -10.96
CA LEU A 117 0.01 -23.59 -10.71
C LEU A 117 1.18 -23.16 -9.82
N THR A 118 2.16 -24.05 -9.58
CA THR A 118 3.23 -23.80 -8.62
C THR A 118 4.60 -24.07 -9.22
N ASP A 119 5.50 -23.10 -9.10
CA ASP A 119 6.92 -23.28 -9.40
C ASP A 119 7.72 -23.23 -8.09
N TYR A 120 8.66 -24.16 -7.93
CA TYR A 120 9.47 -24.30 -6.72
C TYR A 120 10.92 -23.96 -7.04
N ILE A 121 11.48 -22.98 -6.36
CA ILE A 121 12.88 -22.64 -6.44
C ILE A 121 13.56 -23.11 -5.16
N VAL A 122 14.16 -24.28 -5.23
CA VAL A 122 14.87 -24.89 -4.10
C VAL A 122 16.32 -24.40 -4.10
N THR A 123 16.72 -23.72 -3.04
CA THR A 123 18.05 -23.15 -2.90
C THR A 123 18.55 -23.30 -1.47
N ASN A 124 19.88 -23.24 -1.26
CA ASN A 124 20.41 -23.14 0.09
C ASN A 124 20.33 -21.68 0.56
N PHE A 125 20.34 -21.49 1.85
CA PHE A 125 20.27 -20.16 2.44
C PHE A 125 21.49 -19.30 2.07
N GLU A 126 22.67 -19.92 2.00
CA GLU A 126 23.95 -19.30 1.66
C GLU A 126 24.02 -18.84 0.20
N ASP A 127 23.19 -19.41 -0.67
CA ASP A 127 23.10 -19.04 -2.09
C ASP A 127 22.19 -17.84 -2.34
N LEU A 128 21.52 -17.29 -1.30
CA LEU A 128 20.68 -16.11 -1.43
C LEU A 128 21.48 -14.87 -1.82
N TYR A 129 20.93 -14.05 -2.70
CA TYR A 129 21.59 -12.88 -3.27
C TYR A 129 22.23 -11.94 -2.24
N TYR A 130 21.57 -11.76 -1.08
CA TYR A 130 22.05 -10.88 0.00
C TYR A 130 22.93 -11.58 1.05
N TYR A 131 23.19 -12.88 0.92
CA TYR A 131 24.00 -13.61 1.91
C TYR A 131 25.40 -13.02 2.06
N LYS A 132 25.96 -12.47 0.99
CA LYS A 132 27.24 -11.73 1.02
C LYS A 132 27.31 -10.57 2.00
N TYR A 133 26.16 -10.11 2.52
CA TYR A 133 26.07 -9.04 3.53
C TYR A 133 25.84 -9.56 4.95
N ILE A 134 25.83 -10.88 5.17
CA ILE A 134 25.44 -11.46 6.47
C ILE A 134 26.30 -10.96 7.63
N ASP A 135 27.62 -10.86 7.44
CA ASP A 135 28.54 -10.35 8.47
C ASP A 135 28.29 -8.87 8.79
N THR A 136 27.98 -8.08 7.77
CA THR A 136 27.60 -6.66 7.94
C THR A 136 26.30 -6.54 8.70
N ILE A 137 25.29 -7.35 8.36
CA ILE A 137 24.00 -7.41 9.06
C ILE A 137 24.21 -7.81 10.53
N ASN A 138 25.05 -8.81 10.81
CA ASN A 138 25.43 -9.22 12.16
C ASN A 138 26.00 -8.04 12.96
N SER A 139 27.00 -7.38 12.41
CA SER A 139 27.64 -6.22 13.03
C SER A 139 26.67 -5.06 13.28
N ASN A 140 25.76 -4.80 12.34
CA ASN A 140 24.76 -3.75 12.47
C ASN A 140 23.74 -4.09 13.59
N ARG A 141 23.30 -5.35 13.69
CA ARG A 141 22.39 -5.81 14.73
C ARG A 141 22.94 -5.64 16.14
N GLU A 142 24.23 -5.76 16.33
CA GLU A 142 24.87 -5.53 17.65
C GLU A 142 24.79 -4.07 18.09
N LYS A 143 24.72 -3.13 17.15
CA LYS A 143 24.80 -1.69 17.42
C LYS A 143 23.44 -1.03 17.61
N TYR A 144 22.42 -1.48 16.86
CA TYR A 144 21.17 -0.76 16.75
C TYR A 144 19.97 -1.57 17.24
N TRP A 145 19.20 -0.99 18.15
CA TRP A 145 17.83 -1.39 18.43
C TRP A 145 16.95 -0.86 17.27
N PRO A 146 15.94 -1.58 16.79
CA PRO A 146 15.33 -2.83 17.31
C PRO A 146 15.95 -4.12 16.79
N THR A 147 17.07 -4.07 16.11
CA THR A 147 17.73 -5.23 15.54
C THR A 147 18.25 -6.22 16.62
N LYS A 148 18.34 -5.76 17.87
CA LYS A 148 18.71 -6.61 19.02
C LYS A 148 17.57 -7.49 19.56
N ASP A 149 16.43 -7.54 18.87
CA ASP A 149 15.33 -8.43 19.28
C ASP A 149 15.79 -9.89 19.26
N ASP A 150 15.77 -10.52 20.42
CA ASP A 150 16.24 -11.90 20.61
C ASP A 150 15.29 -12.97 20.01
N ARG A 151 14.11 -12.54 19.52
CA ARG A 151 13.17 -13.40 18.77
C ARG A 151 13.56 -13.57 17.31
N THR A 152 14.53 -12.80 16.83
CA THR A 152 15.00 -12.80 15.45
C THR A 152 16.52 -12.95 15.39
N CYS A 153 17.03 -13.37 14.25
CA CYS A 153 18.45 -13.46 13.93
C CYS A 153 18.79 -12.71 12.65
N SER A 154 20.05 -12.63 12.30
CA SER A 154 20.49 -11.98 11.06
C SER A 154 19.96 -12.68 9.83
N GLU A 155 19.86 -14.00 9.87
CA GLU A 155 19.31 -14.83 8.80
C GLU A 155 17.81 -14.55 8.60
N ASN A 156 17.07 -14.28 9.69
CA ASN A 156 15.67 -13.84 9.59
C ASN A 156 15.56 -12.48 8.88
N HIS A 157 16.41 -11.52 9.21
CA HIS A 157 16.45 -10.23 8.52
C HIS A 157 16.86 -10.36 7.05
N LEU A 158 17.85 -11.21 6.78
CA LEU A 158 18.29 -11.50 5.42
C LEU A 158 17.15 -12.12 4.59
N LEU A 159 16.39 -13.05 5.17
CA LEU A 159 15.25 -13.65 4.50
C LEU A 159 14.14 -12.62 4.23
N GLN A 160 13.84 -11.75 5.21
CA GLN A 160 12.84 -10.69 5.03
C GLN A 160 13.19 -9.77 3.87
N ILE A 161 14.46 -9.33 3.76
CA ILE A 161 14.86 -8.45 2.66
C ILE A 161 14.97 -9.18 1.33
N SER A 162 15.25 -10.49 1.35
CA SER A 162 15.37 -11.31 0.14
C SER A 162 14.08 -11.36 -0.67
N LYS A 163 12.92 -11.04 -0.07
CA LYS A 163 11.64 -10.93 -0.79
C LYS A 163 11.72 -9.99 -2.00
N LEU A 164 12.48 -8.91 -1.92
CA LEU A 164 12.65 -7.94 -3.02
C LEU A 164 13.32 -8.62 -4.24
N ASN A 165 14.37 -9.39 -3.97
CA ASN A 165 15.10 -10.11 -5.01
C ASN A 165 14.29 -11.31 -5.53
N PHE A 166 13.58 -12.03 -4.65
CA PHE A 166 12.73 -13.15 -5.05
C PHE A 166 11.65 -12.72 -6.04
N VAL A 167 10.95 -11.60 -5.75
CA VAL A 167 9.94 -11.07 -6.67
C VAL A 167 10.57 -10.61 -7.97
N LEU A 168 11.73 -9.93 -7.94
CA LEU A 168 12.43 -9.50 -9.14
C LEU A 168 12.83 -10.69 -10.03
N GLN A 169 13.37 -11.75 -9.44
CA GLN A 169 13.71 -12.98 -10.17
C GLN A 169 12.45 -13.68 -10.73
N THR A 170 11.35 -13.68 -9.96
CA THR A 170 10.05 -14.22 -10.43
C THR A 170 9.54 -13.45 -11.64
N ILE A 171 9.62 -12.12 -11.63
CA ILE A 171 9.24 -11.28 -12.79
C ILE A 171 10.11 -11.60 -14.02
N GLN A 172 11.42 -11.72 -13.81
CA GLN A 172 12.38 -12.02 -14.89
C GLN A 172 12.15 -13.40 -15.50
N LYS A 173 11.95 -14.42 -14.66
CA LYS A 173 11.67 -15.81 -15.08
C LYS A 173 10.28 -15.95 -15.70
N ASN A 174 9.30 -15.32 -15.09
CA ASN A 174 7.87 -15.36 -15.46
C ASN A 174 7.35 -16.75 -15.89
N PRO A 175 7.39 -17.75 -15.01
CA PRO A 175 7.12 -19.14 -15.38
C PRO A 175 5.69 -19.39 -15.85
N PHE A 176 4.75 -18.50 -15.51
CA PHE A 176 3.33 -18.63 -15.86
C PHE A 176 2.87 -17.62 -16.91
N HIS A 177 3.79 -16.83 -17.47
CA HIS A 177 3.53 -15.80 -18.49
C HIS A 177 2.47 -14.75 -18.09
N THR A 178 2.39 -14.43 -16.79
CA THR A 178 1.46 -13.41 -16.26
C THR A 178 1.98 -12.00 -16.48
N THR A 179 1.06 -11.02 -16.41
CA THR A 179 1.39 -9.60 -16.54
C THR A 179 1.52 -8.89 -15.20
N LYS A 180 0.96 -9.48 -14.14
CA LYS A 180 0.96 -8.97 -12.77
C LYS A 180 1.77 -9.88 -11.85
N PHE A 181 2.34 -9.26 -10.83
CA PHE A 181 3.20 -9.95 -9.86
C PHE A 181 2.94 -9.41 -8.45
N GLY A 182 3.35 -10.19 -7.45
CA GLY A 182 3.25 -9.74 -6.08
C GLY A 182 4.09 -10.58 -5.12
N TRP A 183 4.22 -10.06 -3.91
CA TRP A 183 4.73 -10.77 -2.74
C TRP A 183 3.61 -11.08 -1.78
N ILE A 184 3.67 -12.23 -1.14
CA ILE A 184 2.83 -12.58 0.00
C ILE A 184 3.66 -13.33 1.05
N ASP A 185 3.61 -12.86 2.28
CA ASP A 185 4.27 -13.55 3.39
C ASP A 185 3.63 -14.92 3.62
N ALA A 186 4.43 -15.96 3.79
CA ALA A 186 3.98 -17.32 4.06
C ALA A 186 3.07 -17.43 5.30
N ASN A 187 3.22 -16.50 6.24
CA ASN A 187 2.45 -16.45 7.48
C ASN A 187 1.32 -15.40 7.48
N LEU A 188 0.94 -14.86 6.32
CA LEU A 188 -0.07 -13.81 6.25
C LEU A 188 -1.38 -14.22 6.93
N ASN A 189 -1.79 -15.48 6.75
CA ASN A 189 -2.99 -16.02 7.38
C ASN A 189 -2.96 -15.96 8.91
N LYS A 190 -1.82 -16.25 9.54
CA LYS A 190 -1.70 -16.16 11.00
C LYS A 190 -1.95 -14.72 11.51
N ASN A 191 -1.49 -13.75 10.78
CA ASN A 191 -1.67 -12.34 11.12
C ASN A 191 -3.07 -11.85 10.72
N CYS A 192 -3.57 -12.27 9.55
CA CYS A 192 -4.93 -11.97 9.10
C CYS A 192 -5.99 -12.69 9.92
N SER A 193 -5.78 -13.95 10.36
CA SER A 193 -6.76 -14.71 11.15
C SER A 193 -7.04 -14.10 12.52
N LYS A 194 -6.14 -13.29 13.06
CA LYS A 194 -6.38 -12.55 14.32
C LYS A 194 -7.21 -11.29 14.12
N ILE A 195 -7.15 -10.68 12.96
CA ILE A 195 -7.69 -9.36 12.67
C ILE A 195 -8.66 -9.41 11.50
N CYS A 196 -8.35 -10.14 10.43
CA CYS A 196 -9.20 -10.30 9.24
C CYS A 196 -10.11 -11.54 9.38
N ARG A 197 -11.16 -11.41 10.21
CA ARG A 197 -12.14 -12.50 10.45
C ARG A 197 -12.92 -12.90 9.21
N ASP A 198 -12.95 -12.07 8.20
CA ASP A 198 -13.77 -12.23 6.99
C ASP A 198 -12.90 -12.51 5.75
N PHE A 199 -11.66 -12.98 5.93
CA PHE A 199 -10.84 -13.42 4.80
C PHE A 199 -11.54 -14.56 4.06
N SER A 200 -11.69 -14.41 2.76
CA SER A 200 -12.18 -15.46 1.88
C SER A 200 -11.28 -15.62 0.65
N ILE A 201 -11.18 -16.85 0.17
CA ILE A 201 -10.44 -17.16 -1.06
C ILE A 201 -10.99 -16.34 -2.24
N ASN A 202 -12.32 -16.23 -2.35
CA ASN A 202 -12.96 -15.45 -3.43
C ASN A 202 -12.59 -13.98 -3.39
N MET A 203 -12.56 -13.36 -2.20
CA MET A 203 -12.12 -11.98 -2.04
C MET A 203 -10.66 -11.82 -2.47
N PHE A 204 -9.80 -12.74 -2.06
CA PHE A 204 -8.40 -12.70 -2.44
C PHE A 204 -8.18 -12.89 -3.95
N LEU A 205 -8.89 -13.84 -4.57
CA LEU A 205 -8.85 -14.01 -6.03
C LEU A 205 -9.37 -12.78 -6.76
N ASN A 206 -10.38 -12.09 -6.21
CA ASN A 206 -10.84 -10.81 -6.78
C ASN A 206 -9.73 -9.74 -6.73
N VAL A 207 -8.98 -9.66 -5.64
CA VAL A 207 -7.79 -8.79 -5.56
C VAL A 207 -6.80 -9.14 -6.68
N LEU A 208 -6.45 -10.41 -6.85
CA LEU A 208 -5.47 -10.85 -7.84
C LEU A 208 -5.93 -10.64 -9.29
N ASN A 209 -7.24 -10.70 -9.57
CA ASN A 209 -7.80 -10.40 -10.89
C ASN A 209 -7.81 -8.90 -11.25
N ASN A 210 -7.68 -8.03 -10.25
CA ASN A 210 -7.80 -6.58 -10.44
C ASN A 210 -6.54 -5.83 -9.99
N VAL A 211 -5.38 -6.49 -10.01
CA VAL A 211 -4.09 -5.85 -9.70
C VAL A 211 -3.82 -4.71 -10.68
N PRO A 212 -3.56 -3.48 -10.21
CA PRO A 212 -3.27 -2.35 -11.07
C PRO A 212 -1.91 -2.47 -11.78
N ASP A 213 -1.68 -1.65 -12.80
CA ASP A 213 -0.35 -1.54 -13.45
C ASP A 213 0.66 -0.76 -12.60
N LYS A 214 0.25 -0.27 -11.45
CA LYS A 214 1.06 0.42 -10.44
C LYS A 214 1.66 -0.56 -9.45
N PHE A 215 2.53 -0.05 -8.57
CA PHE A 215 3.01 -0.77 -7.40
C PHE A 215 2.03 -0.54 -6.24
N HIS A 216 1.24 -1.53 -5.90
CA HIS A 216 0.26 -1.43 -4.81
C HIS A 216 0.85 -1.87 -3.48
N LEU A 217 0.65 -1.05 -2.45
CA LEU A 217 1.02 -1.37 -1.07
C LEU A 217 0.11 -0.64 -0.07
N GLN A 218 0.04 -1.18 1.16
CA GLN A 218 -0.79 -0.58 2.20
C GLN A 218 0.00 0.33 3.13
N ILE A 219 -0.48 1.57 3.26
CA ILE A 219 -0.04 2.53 4.27
C ILE A 219 -0.71 2.20 5.60
N GLN A 220 0.08 2.01 6.65
CA GLN A 220 -0.39 1.71 8.00
C GLN A 220 -0.27 2.90 8.94
N ASN A 221 0.69 3.77 8.68
CA ASN A 221 1.01 4.88 9.54
C ASN A 221 1.73 5.99 8.77
N VAL A 222 1.85 7.15 9.38
CA VAL A 222 2.59 8.29 8.82
C VAL A 222 3.79 8.59 9.70
N THR A 223 4.92 8.89 9.07
CA THR A 223 6.13 9.36 9.74
C THR A 223 6.63 10.65 9.11
N ASP A 224 7.49 11.36 9.83
CA ASP A 224 8.02 12.64 9.38
C ASP A 224 8.97 12.45 8.19
N LYS A 225 8.76 13.20 7.12
CA LYS A 225 9.63 13.22 5.92
C LYS A 225 11.05 13.69 6.21
N LYS A 226 11.31 14.35 7.38
CA LYS A 226 12.65 14.69 7.81
C LYS A 226 13.60 13.48 7.85
N TYR A 227 13.06 12.28 8.07
CA TYR A 227 13.83 11.04 8.15
C TYR A 227 14.40 10.58 6.81
N LYS A 228 13.97 11.16 5.68
CA LYS A 228 14.61 10.99 4.38
C LYS A 228 15.95 11.72 4.27
N ASN A 229 16.16 12.73 5.11
CA ASN A 229 17.43 13.43 5.19
C ASN A 229 18.50 12.53 5.83
N LYS A 230 19.71 12.49 5.24
CA LYS A 230 20.85 11.70 5.71
C LYS A 230 21.16 11.95 7.20
N ASP A 231 21.03 13.18 7.67
CA ASP A 231 21.31 13.57 9.06
C ASP A 231 20.33 12.97 10.06
N ASN A 232 19.12 12.64 9.64
CA ASN A 232 18.07 12.08 10.47
C ASN A 232 17.87 10.56 10.31
N LYS A 233 18.59 9.92 9.38
CA LYS A 233 18.45 8.46 9.11
C LYS A 233 18.77 7.63 10.34
N ARG A 234 19.75 8.04 11.15
CA ARG A 234 20.08 7.35 12.40
C ARG A 234 18.85 7.29 13.34
N GLU A 235 18.20 8.41 13.61
CA GLU A 235 17.00 8.47 14.45
C GLU A 235 15.87 7.60 13.88
N TYR A 236 15.74 7.54 12.56
CA TYR A 236 14.75 6.72 11.89
C TYR A 236 14.98 5.23 12.12
N TYR A 237 16.23 4.75 11.95
CA TYR A 237 16.57 3.34 12.09
C TYR A 237 16.73 2.86 13.55
N GLU A 238 16.89 3.76 14.51
CA GLU A 238 16.96 3.40 15.94
C GLU A 238 15.61 3.03 16.55
N LYS A 239 14.48 3.27 15.84
CA LYS A 239 13.13 2.98 16.34
C LYS A 239 12.32 2.23 15.29
N TYR A 240 11.49 1.29 15.73
CA TYR A 240 10.50 0.66 14.86
C TYR A 240 9.47 1.69 14.39
N ARG A 241 9.29 1.76 13.07
CA ARG A 241 8.35 2.67 12.42
C ARG A 241 7.63 1.91 11.32
N TRP A 242 6.46 1.35 11.65
CA TRP A 242 5.61 0.69 10.68
C TRP A 242 4.87 1.74 9.87
N VAL A 243 5.42 2.13 8.75
CA VAL A 243 4.78 3.06 7.82
C VAL A 243 3.95 2.30 6.80
N MET A 244 4.44 1.15 6.39
CA MET A 244 3.83 0.33 5.35
C MET A 244 3.86 -1.14 5.72
N CYS A 245 2.94 -1.90 5.10
CA CYS A 245 2.90 -3.34 5.28
C CYS A 245 3.73 -4.06 4.21
N GLY A 246 4.81 -4.72 4.63
CA GLY A 246 5.63 -5.56 3.77
C GLY A 246 5.10 -6.97 3.54
N ALA A 247 3.98 -7.36 4.17
CA ALA A 247 3.48 -8.73 4.11
C ALA A 247 2.77 -9.08 2.81
N PHE A 248 2.20 -8.09 2.12
CA PHE A 248 1.55 -8.26 0.84
C PHE A 248 1.67 -6.99 0.02
N TYR A 249 2.14 -7.12 -1.22
CA TYR A 249 2.14 -6.06 -2.22
C TYR A 249 2.06 -6.67 -3.62
N THR A 250 1.55 -5.90 -4.56
CA THR A 250 1.37 -6.33 -5.95
C THR A 250 1.82 -5.24 -6.92
N MET A 251 2.03 -5.62 -8.20
CA MET A 251 2.57 -4.68 -9.17
C MET A 251 2.34 -5.13 -10.61
N GLY A 252 2.33 -4.18 -11.52
CA GLY A 252 2.58 -4.43 -12.93
C GLY A 252 4.07 -4.72 -13.18
N LYS A 253 4.39 -5.43 -14.25
CA LYS A 253 5.75 -5.90 -14.54
C LYS A 253 6.79 -4.77 -14.58
N GLU A 254 6.56 -3.74 -15.37
CA GLU A 254 7.57 -2.69 -15.62
C GLU A 254 7.84 -1.85 -14.38
N ILE A 255 6.76 -1.38 -13.74
CA ILE A 255 6.90 -0.58 -12.54
C ILE A 255 7.47 -1.38 -11.37
N GLY A 256 7.12 -2.67 -11.29
CA GLY A 256 7.69 -3.59 -10.31
C GLY A 256 9.19 -3.70 -10.41
N ILE A 257 9.73 -3.92 -11.61
CA ILE A 257 11.18 -3.98 -11.84
C ILE A 257 11.85 -2.68 -11.38
N LYS A 258 11.29 -1.52 -11.76
CA LYS A 258 11.84 -0.20 -11.43
C LYS A 258 11.91 0.03 -9.91
N ILE A 259 10.81 -0.21 -9.20
CA ILE A 259 10.72 0.03 -7.75
C ILE A 259 11.52 -1.01 -6.97
N LEU A 260 11.47 -2.30 -7.34
CA LEU A 260 12.24 -3.34 -6.66
C LEU A 260 13.75 -3.12 -6.78
N ASN A 261 14.25 -2.70 -7.95
CA ASN A 261 15.66 -2.34 -8.09
C ASN A 261 16.02 -1.17 -7.17
N ARG A 262 15.19 -0.13 -7.11
CA ARG A 262 15.44 0.99 -6.21
C ARG A 262 15.45 0.58 -4.73
N LEU A 263 14.54 -0.30 -4.32
CA LEU A 263 14.51 -0.87 -2.95
C LEU A 263 15.76 -1.72 -2.66
N ASN A 264 16.26 -2.47 -3.64
CA ASN A 264 17.51 -3.20 -3.52
C ASN A 264 18.70 -2.25 -3.26
N ASP A 265 18.79 -1.15 -4.02
CA ASP A 265 19.84 -0.14 -3.85
C ASP A 265 19.76 0.51 -2.45
N LEU A 266 18.54 0.86 -2.01
CA LEU A 266 18.28 1.43 -0.69
C LEU A 266 18.67 0.47 0.44
N PHE A 267 18.43 -0.82 0.27
CA PHE A 267 18.86 -1.83 1.26
C PHE A 267 20.39 -1.87 1.36
N ILE A 268 21.09 -1.91 0.24
CA ILE A 268 22.55 -1.94 0.22
C ILE A 268 23.09 -0.66 0.87
N GLU A 269 22.56 0.50 0.50
CA GLU A 269 22.94 1.79 1.07
C GLU A 269 22.74 1.82 2.59
N ALA A 270 21.56 1.44 3.08
CA ALA A 270 21.24 1.40 4.52
C ALA A 270 22.16 0.42 5.29
N THR A 271 22.42 -0.75 4.71
CA THR A 271 23.29 -1.78 5.31
C THR A 271 24.72 -1.27 5.42
N MET A 272 25.25 -0.63 4.38
CA MET A 272 26.62 -0.09 4.36
C MET A 272 26.79 1.14 5.26
N LEU A 273 25.71 1.88 5.53
CA LEU A 273 25.69 2.96 6.52
C LEU A 273 25.67 2.45 7.98
N GLY A 274 25.57 1.14 8.17
CA GLY A 274 25.57 0.52 9.48
C GLY A 274 24.17 0.30 10.08
N TYR A 275 23.12 0.45 9.31
CA TYR A 275 21.74 0.17 9.73
C TYR A 275 21.34 -1.24 9.27
N GLY A 276 20.39 -1.84 9.96
CA GLY A 276 19.94 -3.17 9.61
C GLY A 276 18.52 -3.39 10.10
N HIS A 277 17.58 -3.47 9.17
CA HIS A 277 16.17 -3.70 9.43
C HIS A 277 15.55 -4.53 8.32
N GLY A 278 14.32 -4.96 8.53
CA GLY A 278 13.49 -5.54 7.48
C GLY A 278 13.17 -4.53 6.36
N ASP A 279 12.48 -5.02 5.36
CA ASP A 279 12.09 -4.26 4.16
C ASP A 279 11.20 -3.04 4.43
N GLU A 280 10.35 -3.08 5.45
CA GLU A 280 9.36 -2.04 5.77
C GLU A 280 9.96 -0.64 5.96
N PHE A 281 11.22 -0.55 6.40
CA PHE A 281 11.92 0.72 6.56
C PHE A 281 12.33 1.37 5.25
N LEU A 282 12.52 0.57 4.20
CA LEU A 282 12.98 1.07 2.89
C LEU A 282 11.86 1.76 2.12
N TYR A 283 10.62 1.38 2.36
CA TYR A 283 9.48 1.88 1.59
C TYR A 283 9.24 3.38 1.78
N LEU A 284 9.65 3.98 2.91
CA LEU A 284 9.51 5.43 3.13
C LEU A 284 10.18 6.24 2.01
N GLU A 285 11.33 5.80 1.52
CA GLU A 285 12.10 6.50 0.49
C GLU A 285 11.35 6.54 -0.85
N ILE A 286 10.70 5.45 -1.22
CA ILE A 286 10.02 5.33 -2.52
C ILE A 286 8.66 6.03 -2.58
N LEU A 287 8.04 6.32 -1.44
CA LEU A 287 6.69 6.88 -1.40
C LEU A 287 6.55 8.21 -2.13
N ASP A 288 7.58 9.07 -2.07
CA ASP A 288 7.58 10.36 -2.78
C ASP A 288 8.28 10.25 -4.14
N GLU A 289 9.36 9.46 -4.21
CA GLU A 289 10.13 9.26 -5.45
C GLU A 289 9.25 8.69 -6.56
N PHE A 290 8.32 7.79 -6.20
CA PHE A 290 7.40 7.13 -7.13
C PHE A 290 5.93 7.45 -6.81
N TYR A 291 5.64 8.71 -6.41
CA TYR A 291 4.32 9.07 -5.90
C TYR A 291 3.17 8.64 -6.82
N ASP A 292 3.28 8.91 -8.11
CA ASP A 292 2.24 8.63 -9.09
C ASP A 292 2.25 7.16 -9.60
N ASP A 293 3.35 6.45 -9.38
CA ASP A 293 3.53 5.04 -9.73
C ASP A 293 3.07 4.09 -8.62
N ILE A 294 2.83 4.62 -7.41
CA ILE A 294 2.38 3.84 -6.25
C ILE A 294 0.88 4.01 -6.06
N ASP A 295 0.17 2.88 -6.06
CA ASP A 295 -1.21 2.78 -5.64
C ASP A 295 -1.26 2.47 -4.14
N ARG A 296 -2.01 3.28 -3.35
CA ARG A 296 -1.97 3.26 -1.89
C ARG A 296 -3.26 2.68 -1.31
N GLY A 297 -3.17 1.49 -0.73
CA GLY A 297 -4.17 1.03 0.23
C GLY A 297 -3.95 1.69 1.60
N TYR A 298 -5.00 1.75 2.43
CA TYR A 298 -4.94 2.33 3.77
C TYR A 298 -5.60 1.41 4.79
N GLY A 299 -4.92 1.16 5.91
CA GLY A 299 -5.47 0.32 6.97
C GLY A 299 -4.43 -0.22 7.93
N ASP A 300 -4.87 -1.03 8.89
CA ASP A 300 -3.99 -1.77 9.77
C ASP A 300 -3.51 -3.07 9.11
N TYR A 301 -2.55 -3.73 9.72
CA TYR A 301 -1.89 -4.94 9.20
C TYR A 301 -2.87 -6.07 8.84
N GLY A 302 -3.91 -6.25 9.64
CA GLY A 302 -4.88 -7.34 9.44
C GLY A 302 -5.88 -7.12 8.32
N GLU A 303 -5.95 -5.93 7.76
CA GLU A 303 -6.93 -5.56 6.74
C GLU A 303 -6.34 -5.40 5.35
N ILE A 304 -5.11 -5.83 5.16
CA ILE A 304 -4.36 -5.63 3.90
C ILE A 304 -5.08 -6.18 2.66
N ILE A 305 -5.85 -7.24 2.81
CA ILE A 305 -6.64 -7.81 1.72
C ILE A 305 -8.00 -7.11 1.63
N ASN A 306 -8.67 -6.90 2.76
CA ASN A 306 -9.99 -6.29 2.79
C ASN A 306 -9.98 -4.83 2.32
N ASN A 307 -8.92 -4.11 2.63
CA ASN A 307 -8.75 -2.70 2.29
C ASN A 307 -7.88 -2.48 1.03
N TYR A 308 -7.71 -3.51 0.22
CA TYR A 308 -6.83 -3.43 -0.95
C TYR A 308 -7.23 -2.31 -1.92
N PHE A 309 -8.46 -2.24 -2.35
CA PHE A 309 -8.92 -1.23 -3.30
C PHE A 309 -9.37 0.06 -2.60
N TYR A 310 -10.07 -0.09 -1.50
CA TYR A 310 -10.55 0.99 -0.64
C TYR A 310 -10.84 0.44 0.75
N PRO A 311 -10.79 1.29 1.79
CA PRO A 311 -11.04 0.85 3.15
C PRO A 311 -12.47 0.31 3.33
N THR A 312 -12.60 -0.94 3.75
CA THR A 312 -13.88 -1.54 4.10
C THR A 312 -14.06 -1.69 5.61
N LYS A 313 -12.99 -1.49 6.38
CA LYS A 313 -12.96 -1.67 7.83
C LYS A 313 -12.04 -0.67 8.51
N ASN A 314 -12.29 -0.44 9.80
CA ASN A 314 -11.43 0.36 10.68
C ASN A 314 -11.19 1.81 10.21
N ILE A 315 -12.24 2.49 9.71
CA ILE A 315 -12.17 3.90 9.29
C ILE A 315 -11.62 4.79 10.41
N GLU A 316 -11.99 4.52 11.67
CA GLU A 316 -11.48 5.26 12.82
C GLU A 316 -9.96 5.14 12.98
N TYR A 317 -9.40 3.94 12.76
CA TYR A 317 -7.94 3.74 12.76
C TYR A 317 -7.28 4.56 11.64
N ILE A 318 -7.83 4.49 10.43
CA ILE A 318 -7.29 5.22 9.27
C ILE A 318 -7.33 6.73 9.54
N TYR A 319 -8.43 7.24 10.09
CA TYR A 319 -8.51 8.64 10.48
C TYR A 319 -7.42 9.01 11.49
N LYS A 320 -7.31 8.28 12.61
CA LYS A 320 -6.38 8.61 13.71
C LYS A 320 -4.90 8.41 13.33
N SER A 321 -4.60 7.34 12.60
CA SER A 321 -3.22 6.91 12.33
C SER A 321 -2.65 7.47 11.02
N ILE A 322 -3.51 7.87 10.08
CA ILE A 322 -3.09 8.28 8.75
C ILE A 322 -3.60 9.70 8.42
N ILE A 323 -4.91 9.91 8.28
CA ILE A 323 -5.50 11.18 7.81
C ILE A 323 -5.10 12.33 8.72
N LYS A 324 -5.37 12.20 10.03
CA LYS A 324 -5.06 13.24 11.00
C LYS A 324 -3.57 13.56 11.03
N LYS A 325 -2.70 12.55 10.96
CA LYS A 325 -1.25 12.76 10.94
C LYS A 325 -0.77 13.45 9.67
N TYR A 326 -1.31 13.08 8.50
CA TYR A 326 -1.01 13.81 7.27
C TYR A 326 -1.42 15.27 7.37
N SER A 327 -2.62 15.54 7.89
CA SER A 327 -3.12 16.89 8.10
C SER A 327 -2.26 17.68 9.09
N ASP A 328 -1.95 17.11 10.27
CA ASP A 328 -1.15 17.75 11.32
C ASP A 328 0.29 18.02 10.85
N MET A 329 0.85 17.22 9.95
CA MET A 329 2.20 17.37 9.40
C MET A 329 2.24 18.22 8.12
N GLY A 330 1.10 18.69 7.62
CA GLY A 330 1.03 19.48 6.40
C GLY A 330 1.28 18.70 5.11
N TYR A 331 1.07 17.39 5.10
CA TYR A 331 1.21 16.53 3.91
C TYR A 331 -0.10 16.56 3.11
N HIS A 332 -0.39 17.72 2.54
CA HIS A 332 -1.71 18.05 1.99
C HIS A 332 -2.10 17.18 0.79
N LYS A 333 -1.15 16.84 -0.09
CA LYS A 333 -1.41 15.96 -1.24
C LYS A 333 -1.82 14.56 -0.77
N GLU A 334 -1.05 13.97 0.12
CA GLU A 334 -1.29 12.64 0.66
C GLU A 334 -2.58 12.59 1.50
N CYS A 335 -2.84 13.65 2.27
CA CYS A 335 -4.06 13.78 3.04
C CYS A 335 -5.29 13.85 2.13
N TYR A 336 -5.22 14.67 1.08
CA TYR A 336 -6.27 14.83 0.08
C TYR A 336 -6.60 13.48 -0.59
N ASP A 337 -5.58 12.77 -1.09
CA ASP A 337 -5.75 11.50 -1.79
C ASP A 337 -6.31 10.41 -0.84
N CYS A 338 -5.83 10.35 0.41
CA CYS A 338 -6.35 9.43 1.41
C CYS A 338 -7.81 9.72 1.78
N CYS A 339 -8.15 10.99 2.05
CA CYS A 339 -9.53 11.39 2.37
C CYS A 339 -10.50 11.03 1.25
N LYS A 340 -10.12 11.27 -0.02
CA LYS A 340 -10.93 10.95 -1.19
C LYS A 340 -11.32 9.47 -1.23
N ILE A 341 -10.34 8.57 -1.02
CA ILE A 341 -10.56 7.12 -1.02
C ILE A 341 -11.44 6.69 0.16
N VAL A 342 -11.21 7.24 1.35
CA VAL A 342 -11.96 6.89 2.55
C VAL A 342 -13.41 7.40 2.48
N LEU A 343 -13.63 8.62 1.99
CA LEU A 343 -14.98 9.17 1.79
C LEU A 343 -15.76 8.35 0.76
N TYR A 344 -15.10 7.94 -0.33
CA TYR A 344 -15.72 7.02 -1.29
C TYR A 344 -16.22 5.74 -0.62
N SER A 345 -15.44 5.16 0.29
CA SER A 345 -15.84 3.95 1.04
C SER A 345 -17.06 4.18 1.92
N ILE A 346 -17.10 5.30 2.65
CA ILE A 346 -18.20 5.65 3.55
C ILE A 346 -19.49 5.87 2.75
N GLU A 347 -19.43 6.57 1.65
CA GLU A 347 -20.58 7.09 0.92
C GLU A 347 -21.13 6.13 -0.14
N ASN A 348 -20.26 5.37 -0.79
CA ASN A 348 -20.65 4.50 -1.91
C ASN A 348 -20.62 3.01 -1.56
N VAL A 349 -19.83 2.61 -0.57
CA VAL A 349 -19.73 1.20 -0.14
C VAL A 349 -20.49 0.99 1.19
N SER A 350 -21.01 2.06 1.79
CA SER A 350 -21.76 2.05 3.05
C SER A 350 -20.97 1.43 4.21
N VAL A 351 -19.70 1.76 4.29
CA VAL A 351 -18.84 1.32 5.40
C VAL A 351 -19.21 2.08 6.67
N GLU A 352 -19.33 1.35 7.76
CA GLU A 352 -19.66 1.96 9.07
C GLU A 352 -18.62 3.02 9.47
N CYS A 353 -19.12 4.23 9.70
CA CYS A 353 -18.36 5.35 10.20
C CYS A 353 -19.26 6.19 11.12
N SER A 354 -18.76 6.56 12.30
CA SER A 354 -19.53 7.49 13.14
C SER A 354 -19.62 8.86 12.47
N ALA A 355 -20.74 9.55 12.71
CA ALA A 355 -20.98 10.88 12.16
C ALA A 355 -19.85 11.88 12.50
N ALA A 356 -19.29 11.80 13.70
CA ALA A 356 -18.15 12.62 14.12
C ALA A 356 -16.91 12.39 13.27
N PHE A 357 -16.55 11.13 12.98
CA PHE A 357 -15.41 10.81 12.11
C PHE A 357 -15.67 11.19 10.66
N HIS A 358 -16.90 11.00 10.16
CA HIS A 358 -17.24 11.43 8.80
C HIS A 358 -17.03 12.94 8.61
N ILE A 359 -17.56 13.77 9.51
CA ILE A 359 -17.35 15.22 9.48
C ILE A 359 -15.86 15.58 9.65
N ALA A 360 -15.15 14.91 10.55
CA ALA A 360 -13.72 15.17 10.76
C ALA A 360 -12.88 14.82 9.52
N ILE A 361 -13.21 13.74 8.80
CA ILE A 361 -12.54 13.37 7.54
C ILE A 361 -12.84 14.40 6.45
N LEU A 362 -14.10 14.81 6.29
CA LEU A 362 -14.48 15.88 5.35
C LEU A 362 -13.76 17.19 5.64
N TYR A 363 -13.57 17.53 6.92
CA TYR A 363 -12.80 18.71 7.30
C TYR A 363 -11.32 18.57 6.94
N CYS A 364 -10.68 17.43 7.21
CA CYS A 364 -9.30 17.19 6.77
C CYS A 364 -9.17 17.23 5.24
N TYR A 365 -10.20 16.74 4.53
CA TYR A 365 -10.29 16.82 3.07
C TYR A 365 -10.34 18.26 2.59
N TYR A 366 -11.18 19.10 3.22
CA TYR A 366 -11.25 20.53 2.94
C TYR A 366 -9.91 21.25 3.17
N ILE A 367 -9.28 21.05 4.34
CA ILE A 367 -7.99 21.68 4.66
C ILE A 367 -6.91 21.27 3.64
N SER A 368 -6.82 19.99 3.33
CA SER A 368 -5.84 19.51 2.34
C SER A 368 -6.13 20.03 0.94
N ALA A 369 -7.40 20.12 0.53
CA ALA A 369 -7.80 20.75 -0.73
C ALA A 369 -7.41 22.22 -0.78
N PHE A 370 -7.59 22.97 0.30
CA PHE A 370 -7.24 24.39 0.36
C PHE A 370 -5.77 24.65 -0.02
N TYR A 371 -4.87 23.77 0.40
CA TYR A 371 -3.44 23.89 0.08
C TYR A 371 -3.01 23.20 -1.21
N HIS A 372 -3.79 22.22 -1.69
CA HIS A 372 -3.40 21.39 -2.84
C HIS A 372 -4.26 21.59 -4.09
N LYS A 373 -5.61 21.73 -3.93
CA LYS A 373 -6.61 21.85 -5.01
C LYS A 373 -7.71 22.83 -4.60
N LYS A 374 -7.37 24.10 -4.46
CA LYS A 374 -8.25 25.13 -3.90
C LYS A 374 -9.61 25.26 -4.62
N GLU A 375 -9.67 24.93 -5.91
CA GLU A 375 -10.86 25.00 -6.76
C GLU A 375 -12.00 24.08 -6.29
N VAL A 376 -11.70 22.98 -5.58
CA VAL A 376 -12.72 22.04 -5.09
C VAL A 376 -13.23 22.37 -3.68
N CYS A 377 -12.67 23.37 -2.99
CA CYS A 377 -13.03 23.69 -1.61
C CYS A 377 -14.52 23.99 -1.43
N ASN A 378 -15.13 24.78 -2.34
CA ASN A 378 -16.56 25.10 -2.26
C ASN A 378 -17.42 23.83 -2.39
N THR A 379 -17.05 22.92 -3.27
CA THR A 379 -17.75 21.63 -3.43
C THR A 379 -17.70 20.83 -2.15
N ILE A 380 -16.54 20.78 -1.48
CA ILE A 380 -16.37 20.07 -0.20
C ILE A 380 -17.21 20.72 0.91
N ILE A 381 -17.26 22.04 0.98
CA ILE A 381 -18.09 22.77 1.96
C ILE A 381 -19.58 22.41 1.74
N HIS A 382 -20.07 22.45 0.51
CA HIS A 382 -21.44 22.04 0.19
C HIS A 382 -21.71 20.60 0.59
N HIS A 383 -20.76 19.71 0.34
CA HIS A 383 -20.87 18.31 0.73
C HIS A 383 -20.95 18.12 2.26
N ILE A 384 -20.20 18.90 3.05
CA ILE A 384 -20.33 18.88 4.52
C ILE A 384 -21.74 19.26 4.95
N TYR A 385 -22.33 20.31 4.37
CA TYR A 385 -23.69 20.71 4.67
C TYR A 385 -24.73 19.66 4.25
N ASP A 386 -24.56 19.06 3.07
CA ASP A 386 -25.43 17.97 2.59
C ASP A 386 -25.41 16.75 3.52
N VAL A 387 -24.23 16.36 4.03
CA VAL A 387 -24.10 15.28 5.01
C VAL A 387 -24.81 15.66 6.32
N CYS A 388 -24.69 16.91 6.79
CA CYS A 388 -25.38 17.40 7.97
C CYS A 388 -26.91 17.42 7.80
N GLU A 389 -27.41 17.74 6.62
CA GLU A 389 -28.87 17.71 6.34
C GLU A 389 -29.43 16.28 6.35
N LYS A 390 -28.67 15.32 5.85
CA LYS A 390 -29.08 13.93 5.73
C LYS A 390 -28.89 13.11 7.02
N ASN A 391 -27.98 13.53 7.91
CA ASN A 391 -27.61 12.81 9.13
C ASN A 391 -27.72 13.72 10.37
N PRO A 392 -28.75 13.50 11.24
CA PRO A 392 -28.95 14.30 12.45
C PRO A 392 -27.77 14.30 13.43
N ASP A 393 -27.03 13.18 13.53
CA ASP A 393 -25.87 13.08 14.41
C ASP A 393 -24.68 13.86 13.84
N ALA A 394 -24.51 13.84 12.53
CA ALA A 394 -23.51 14.68 11.85
C ALA A 394 -23.83 16.18 12.04
N LYS A 395 -25.09 16.55 11.88
CA LYS A 395 -25.56 17.92 12.13
C LYS A 395 -25.27 18.35 13.56
N LYS A 396 -25.64 17.54 14.53
CA LYS A 396 -25.40 17.82 15.95
C LYS A 396 -23.91 18.05 16.22
N TYR A 397 -23.05 17.15 15.75
CA TYR A 397 -21.60 17.27 15.90
C TYR A 397 -21.04 18.53 15.21
N PHE A 398 -21.54 18.84 14.01
CA PHE A 398 -21.14 20.05 13.29
C PHE A 398 -21.57 21.31 14.03
N ASP A 399 -22.84 21.38 14.53
CA ASP A 399 -23.37 22.54 15.22
C ASP A 399 -22.63 22.80 16.56
N GLU A 400 -22.22 21.77 17.28
CA GLU A 400 -21.37 21.87 18.48
C GLU A 400 -20.00 22.49 18.20
N ASN A 401 -19.49 22.38 16.97
CA ASN A 401 -18.19 22.90 16.52
C ASN A 401 -18.31 24.00 15.45
N LYS A 402 -19.48 24.52 15.22
CA LYS A 402 -19.86 25.39 14.10
C LYS A 402 -18.96 26.63 13.96
N SER A 403 -18.72 27.33 15.05
CA SER A 403 -17.89 28.54 15.05
C SER A 403 -16.46 28.26 14.56
N PHE A 404 -15.91 27.11 14.92
CA PHE A 404 -14.60 26.67 14.45
C PHE A 404 -14.61 26.40 12.94
N TYR A 405 -15.57 25.60 12.45
CA TYR A 405 -15.66 25.26 11.03
C TYR A 405 -15.92 26.47 10.15
N GLU A 406 -16.89 27.33 10.50
CA GLU A 406 -17.23 28.53 9.73
C GLU A 406 -16.07 29.54 9.70
N GLN A 407 -15.32 29.67 10.78
CA GLN A 407 -14.10 30.48 10.77
C GLN A 407 -13.10 29.96 9.75
N GLN A 408 -12.87 28.67 9.68
CA GLN A 408 -11.95 28.06 8.72
C GLN A 408 -12.46 28.22 7.28
N PHE A 409 -13.75 28.01 7.03
CA PHE A 409 -14.34 28.17 5.70
C PHE A 409 -14.31 29.62 5.21
N SER A 410 -14.38 30.61 6.09
CA SER A 410 -14.33 32.01 5.73
C SER A 410 -13.01 32.47 5.10
N TYR A 411 -11.92 31.71 5.28
CA TYR A 411 -10.64 31.99 4.61
C TYR A 411 -10.65 31.67 3.12
N VAL A 412 -11.62 30.87 2.66
CA VAL A 412 -11.74 30.45 1.23
C VAL A 412 -12.69 31.36 0.46
N ILE A 413 -13.73 31.88 1.15
CA ILE A 413 -14.80 32.68 0.54
C ILE A 413 -14.34 34.12 0.27
N LYS A 414 -13.21 34.54 0.79
CA LYS A 414 -12.54 35.82 0.49
C LYS A 414 -11.48 35.64 -0.59
#